data_5e6fda788d807385addbe4dda63278e6
#
_entry.id   5e6fda788d807385addbe4dda63278e6
#
_cell.length_a   1.000
_cell.length_b   1.000
_cell.length_c   1.000
_cell.angle_alpha   90.00
_cell.angle_beta   90.00
_cell.angle_gamma   90.00
#
_symmetry.space_group_name_H-M   'P 1'
#
loop_
_entity.id
_entity.type
_entity.pdbx_description
1 polymer ?
#
loop_
_entity_poly.entity_id
_entity_poly.type
_entity_poly.pdbx_seq_one_letter_code
_entity_poly.pdbx_strand_id
1 'polypeptide(L)'
;RRAITGGFFEVNGMKKTLAPTPPMGWNSWDCYGAGVTEEALRENARFMAAHLLPYGWNTLVCDIQWYEPQAKGNEYNNFVPVCMDDYGRLLPAENRFPSAAGGKGFGPIADYCHSLGLRFGIHIMRGIPRQAVHRDTPILGTDFTARDAAHHFSVCAWNTDMYGMRDNAAAQAYYDSICRLYADWGVDFIKCDDICVTEFRKWDDPYNARHEIEMLHRSLQNCGREVVLSLSPGPADIANLPHLRRHAQMWRMTGDFWDRWDKLHDMFDRCKTWEGVPGPSCWPDCDMLPVGRLCKDAPYHGAQNRMSNFTPDEVRTELRELLRRLRI
;
A
#
# COMPACT_ATOMS: atom_id res chain seq x y z
N ARG A 1 38.98 -28.16 22.08
CA ARG A 1 37.51 -28.17 22.19
C ARG A 1 37.11 -27.00 23.06
N ARG A 2 36.66 -25.90 22.49
CA ARG A 2 35.96 -24.84 23.21
C ARG A 2 34.60 -24.69 22.55
N ALA A 3 33.55 -24.91 23.32
CA ALA A 3 32.15 -24.68 22.94
C ALA A 3 31.92 -23.16 22.87
N ILE A 4 31.45 -22.68 21.73
CA ILE A 4 30.95 -21.31 21.57
C ILE A 4 29.47 -21.37 21.98
N THR A 5 29.19 -20.91 23.19
CA THR A 5 27.83 -20.65 23.66
C THR A 5 27.40 -19.31 23.05
N GLY A 6 26.55 -19.37 22.05
CA GLY A 6 25.87 -18.20 21.50
C GLY A 6 24.89 -17.65 22.55
N GLY A 7 25.24 -16.50 23.12
CA GLY A 7 24.36 -15.77 24.02
C GLY A 7 23.21 -15.15 23.21
N PHE A 8 22.01 -15.63 23.43
CA PHE A 8 20.80 -14.90 23.09
C PHE A 8 20.69 -13.71 24.04
N PHE A 9 20.89 -12.52 23.54
CA PHE A 9 20.45 -11.32 24.26
C PHE A 9 18.94 -11.18 24.10
N GLU A 10 18.18 -11.70 25.04
CA GLU A 10 16.81 -11.25 25.29
C GLU A 10 16.88 -9.82 25.85
N VAL A 11 16.65 -8.84 24.99
CA VAL A 11 16.28 -7.51 25.43
C VAL A 11 14.80 -7.60 25.83
N ASN A 12 14.49 -7.47 27.11
CA ASN A 12 13.16 -7.29 27.67
C ASN A 12 12.53 -5.99 27.14
N GLY A 13 12.03 -6.01 25.90
CA GLY A 13 11.20 -4.97 25.33
C GLY A 13 9.86 -5.60 24.96
N MET A 14 8.78 -5.16 25.60
CA MET A 14 7.43 -5.44 25.10
C MET A 14 7.41 -5.07 23.62
N LYS A 15 7.14 -6.06 22.75
CA LYS A 15 7.09 -5.86 21.31
C LYS A 15 6.01 -4.81 21.05
N LYS A 16 6.40 -3.63 20.60
CA LYS A 16 5.48 -2.52 20.35
C LYS A 16 4.45 -2.97 19.33
N THR A 17 3.18 -2.80 19.63
CA THR A 17 2.09 -3.19 18.73
C THR A 17 2.06 -2.22 17.55
N LEU A 18 2.30 -2.71 16.33
CA LEU A 18 2.09 -1.95 15.11
C LEU A 18 0.59 -1.66 14.95
N ALA A 19 0.24 -0.45 14.54
CA ALA A 19 -1.16 -0.02 14.38
C ALA A 19 -2.02 -0.35 15.62
N PRO A 20 -1.72 0.21 16.81
CA PRO A 20 -2.53 -0.02 18.03
C PRO A 20 -3.95 0.53 17.90
N THR A 21 -4.14 1.52 17.06
CA THR A 21 -5.43 2.08 16.61
C THR A 21 -5.53 1.92 15.09
N PRO A 22 -6.73 2.04 14.50
CA PRO A 22 -6.89 2.00 13.04
C PRO A 22 -5.99 3.04 12.39
N PRO A 23 -5.22 2.68 11.36
CA PRO A 23 -4.48 3.67 10.59
C PRO A 23 -5.46 4.63 9.91
N MET A 24 -5.37 5.90 10.24
CA MET A 24 -6.19 6.96 9.64
C MET A 24 -5.27 7.93 8.88
N GLY A 25 -5.71 8.32 7.68
CA GLY A 25 -4.89 9.18 6.86
C GLY A 25 -5.56 9.61 5.57
N TRP A 26 -4.75 10.11 4.66
CA TRP A 26 -5.15 10.50 3.33
C TRP A 26 -4.33 9.73 2.30
N ASN A 27 -5.01 9.25 1.28
CA ASN A 27 -4.43 8.57 0.12
C ASN A 27 -4.67 9.43 -1.14
N SER A 28 -3.70 9.50 -2.02
CA SER A 28 -3.75 10.40 -3.17
C SER A 28 -4.67 9.94 -4.32
N TRP A 29 -5.13 8.68 -4.30
CA TRP A 29 -5.81 8.08 -5.46
C TRP A 29 -7.10 8.79 -5.86
N ASP A 30 -8.05 8.94 -4.96
CA ASP A 30 -9.38 9.48 -5.29
C ASP A 30 -9.32 10.92 -5.81
N CYS A 31 -8.31 11.68 -5.38
CA CYS A 31 -8.16 13.07 -5.78
C CYS A 31 -7.28 13.24 -7.04
N TYR A 32 -6.15 12.53 -7.12
CA TYR A 32 -5.12 12.77 -8.13
C TYR A 32 -4.88 11.59 -9.09
N GLY A 33 -5.45 10.41 -8.79
CA GLY A 33 -5.18 9.19 -9.56
C GLY A 33 -3.69 8.88 -9.64
N ALA A 34 -3.26 8.34 -10.78
CA ALA A 34 -1.87 8.01 -11.05
C ALA A 34 -0.96 9.26 -11.21
N GLY A 35 -1.56 10.43 -11.42
CA GLY A 35 -0.88 11.68 -11.75
C GLY A 35 -0.37 12.49 -10.56
N VAL A 36 -0.45 11.98 -9.32
CA VAL A 36 0.01 12.69 -8.12
C VAL A 36 1.46 13.19 -8.25
N THR A 37 1.74 14.39 -7.73
CA THR A 37 3.06 15.02 -7.76
C THR A 37 3.58 15.30 -6.35
N GLU A 38 4.87 15.58 -6.24
CA GLU A 38 5.47 16.01 -4.97
C GLU A 38 4.80 17.24 -4.38
N GLU A 39 4.48 18.23 -5.23
CA GLU A 39 3.78 19.44 -4.78
C GLU A 39 2.44 19.13 -4.14
N ALA A 40 1.64 18.28 -4.80
CA ALA A 40 0.35 17.83 -4.27
C ALA A 40 0.50 17.10 -2.93
N LEU A 41 1.50 16.21 -2.79
CA LEU A 41 1.77 15.52 -1.52
C LEU A 41 2.11 16.51 -0.41
N ARG A 42 3.00 17.48 -0.68
CA ARG A 42 3.41 18.49 0.31
C ARG A 42 2.27 19.44 0.72
N GLU A 43 1.40 19.81 -0.21
CA GLU A 43 0.22 20.62 0.09
C GLU A 43 -0.75 19.88 0.99
N ASN A 44 -1.08 18.63 0.66
CA ASN A 44 -1.96 17.81 1.47
C ASN A 44 -1.34 17.48 2.85
N ALA A 45 -0.03 17.26 2.93
CA ALA A 45 0.67 17.09 4.20
C ALA A 45 0.52 18.31 5.11
N ARG A 46 0.70 19.54 4.58
CA ARG A 46 0.48 20.76 5.35
C ARG A 46 -0.95 20.89 5.85
N PHE A 47 -1.92 20.59 4.98
CA PHE A 47 -3.33 20.65 5.37
C PHE A 47 -3.65 19.63 6.47
N MET A 48 -3.18 18.39 6.30
CA MET A 48 -3.36 17.32 7.30
C MET A 48 -2.76 17.70 8.66
N ALA A 49 -1.53 18.20 8.66
CA ALA A 49 -0.85 18.60 9.90
C ALA A 49 -1.61 19.71 10.64
N ALA A 50 -2.15 20.67 9.90
CA ALA A 50 -2.87 21.80 10.49
C ALA A 50 -4.29 21.46 10.97
N HIS A 51 -4.99 20.54 10.28
CA HIS A 51 -6.43 20.37 10.45
C HIS A 51 -6.88 18.97 10.86
N LEU A 52 -6.11 17.94 10.55
CA LEU A 52 -6.53 16.55 10.74
C LEU A 52 -5.69 15.78 11.78
N LEU A 53 -4.41 16.11 11.90
CA LEU A 53 -3.50 15.48 12.84
C LEU A 53 -3.99 15.51 14.30
N PRO A 54 -4.59 16.63 14.82
CA PRO A 54 -5.14 16.65 16.17
C PRO A 54 -6.23 15.62 16.44
N TYR A 55 -6.85 15.08 15.38
CA TYR A 55 -7.90 14.07 15.43
C TYR A 55 -7.42 12.66 15.10
N GLY A 56 -6.10 12.45 14.99
CA GLY A 56 -5.49 11.15 14.75
C GLY A 56 -5.29 10.77 13.27
N TRP A 57 -5.67 11.64 12.33
CA TRP A 57 -5.43 11.43 10.89
C TRP A 57 -3.99 11.80 10.57
N ASN A 58 -3.09 10.83 10.62
CA ASN A 58 -1.65 11.10 10.67
C ASN A 58 -0.84 10.42 9.55
N THR A 59 -1.46 9.66 8.63
CA THR A 59 -0.74 8.92 7.60
C THR A 59 -1.06 9.49 6.22
N LEU A 60 -0.04 9.95 5.50
CA LEU A 60 -0.17 10.42 4.10
C LEU A 60 0.41 9.36 3.18
N VAL A 61 -0.41 8.89 2.20
CA VAL A 61 -0.02 7.82 1.27
C VAL A 61 0.06 8.34 -0.16
N CYS A 62 1.22 8.15 -0.79
CA CYS A 62 1.40 8.32 -2.23
C CYS A 62 0.96 7.04 -2.94
N ASP A 63 -0.15 7.10 -3.68
CA ASP A 63 -0.70 5.95 -4.42
C ASP A 63 0.00 5.72 -5.77
N ILE A 64 -0.40 4.67 -6.48
CA ILE A 64 0.06 4.31 -7.83
C ILE A 64 -0.13 5.49 -8.82
N GLN A 65 0.63 5.73 -9.86
CA GLN A 65 1.88 5.11 -10.33
C GLN A 65 3.05 6.08 -10.12
N TRP A 66 3.53 6.25 -8.93
CA TRP A 66 4.61 7.19 -8.61
C TRP A 66 5.92 6.94 -9.39
N TYR A 67 6.10 5.75 -9.91
CA TYR A 67 7.29 5.29 -10.65
C TYR A 67 7.20 5.48 -12.17
N GLU A 68 6.06 5.94 -12.69
CA GLU A 68 5.82 6.10 -14.14
C GLU A 68 5.91 7.59 -14.51
N PRO A 69 6.89 8.00 -15.35
CA PRO A 69 7.14 9.43 -15.64
C PRO A 69 5.99 10.16 -16.34
N GLN A 70 5.17 9.45 -17.11
CA GLN A 70 4.07 10.02 -17.91
C GLN A 70 2.70 9.76 -17.30
N ALA A 71 2.65 9.15 -16.09
CA ALA A 71 1.39 8.84 -15.44
C ALA A 71 0.55 10.10 -15.22
N LYS A 72 -0.70 10.00 -15.60
CA LYS A 72 -1.70 11.07 -15.44
C LYS A 72 -3.09 10.45 -15.46
N GLY A 73 -3.98 11.05 -14.72
CA GLY A 73 -5.37 10.57 -14.72
C GLY A 73 -5.56 9.30 -13.89
N ASN A 74 -6.72 8.68 -14.09
CA ASN A 74 -7.13 7.44 -13.43
C ASN A 74 -6.99 6.23 -14.35
N GLU A 75 -6.29 6.38 -15.46
CA GLU A 75 -6.01 5.32 -16.41
C GLU A 75 -4.52 4.96 -16.36
N TYR A 76 -4.22 3.69 -16.49
CA TYR A 76 -2.85 3.20 -16.52
C TYR A 76 -2.34 3.10 -17.95
N ASN A 77 -1.11 3.56 -18.17
CA ASN A 77 -0.43 3.35 -19.44
C ASN A 77 0.24 1.97 -19.41
N ASN A 78 -0.25 1.05 -20.23
CA ASN A 78 0.35 -0.28 -20.34
C ASN A 78 1.67 -0.23 -21.09
N PHE A 79 2.63 -1.05 -20.65
CA PHE A 79 3.92 -1.26 -21.34
C PHE A 79 4.81 -0.02 -21.45
N VAL A 80 4.62 0.97 -20.62
CA VAL A 80 5.51 2.14 -20.55
C VAL A 80 6.77 1.83 -19.74
N PRO A 81 7.88 2.52 -20.03
CA PRO A 81 9.06 2.44 -19.19
C PRO A 81 8.78 2.98 -17.79
N VAL A 82 9.16 2.21 -16.78
CA VAL A 82 9.10 2.61 -15.38
C VAL A 82 10.48 3.01 -14.86
N CYS A 83 10.52 3.93 -13.90
CA CYS A 83 11.74 4.30 -13.21
C CYS A 83 12.14 3.17 -12.25
N MET A 84 13.33 2.63 -12.41
CA MET A 84 13.89 1.60 -11.55
C MET A 84 15.41 1.70 -11.50
N ASP A 85 16.01 1.18 -10.43
CA ASP A 85 17.45 1.05 -10.32
C ASP A 85 18.00 -0.18 -11.05
N ASP A 86 19.31 -0.39 -10.95
CA ASP A 86 20.03 -1.51 -11.63
C ASP A 86 19.63 -2.89 -11.09
N TYR A 87 18.93 -2.94 -9.94
CA TYR A 87 18.42 -4.16 -9.30
C TYR A 87 16.93 -4.37 -9.56
N GLY A 88 16.31 -3.58 -10.45
CA GLY A 88 14.91 -3.68 -10.80
C GLY A 88 13.95 -3.17 -9.73
N ARG A 89 14.43 -2.40 -8.74
CA ARG A 89 13.59 -1.81 -7.69
C ARG A 89 13.03 -0.47 -8.17
N LEU A 90 11.73 -0.27 -8.02
CA LEU A 90 11.06 0.94 -8.48
C LEU A 90 11.58 2.18 -7.77
N LEU A 91 11.74 3.27 -8.52
CA LEU A 91 12.14 4.60 -8.05
C LEU A 91 11.08 5.64 -8.40
N PRO A 92 10.87 6.69 -7.58
CA PRO A 92 9.98 7.78 -7.92
C PRO A 92 10.42 8.48 -9.21
N ALA A 93 9.47 8.80 -10.08
CA ALA A 93 9.74 9.52 -11.31
C ALA A 93 10.17 10.96 -11.01
N GLU A 94 11.45 11.30 -11.25
CA GLU A 94 12.07 12.57 -10.84
C GLU A 94 11.40 13.81 -11.43
N ASN A 95 10.78 13.69 -12.61
CA ASN A 95 10.02 14.79 -13.21
C ASN A 95 8.74 15.13 -12.43
N ARG A 96 8.20 14.20 -11.65
CA ARG A 96 7.02 14.37 -10.81
C ARG A 96 7.38 14.54 -9.33
N PHE A 97 8.50 13.96 -8.92
CA PHE A 97 9.04 13.98 -7.56
C PHE A 97 10.50 14.48 -7.61
N PRO A 98 10.73 15.77 -7.88
CA PRO A 98 12.08 16.29 -8.13
C PRO A 98 13.03 16.14 -6.93
N SER A 99 12.53 16.10 -5.71
CA SER A 99 13.39 15.86 -4.54
C SER A 99 13.95 14.43 -4.46
N ALA A 100 13.38 13.48 -5.23
CA ALA A 100 13.89 12.11 -5.33
C ALA A 100 15.20 11.99 -6.13
N ALA A 101 15.56 13.04 -6.86
CA ALA A 101 16.75 13.06 -7.72
C ALA A 101 18.03 12.69 -6.97
N GLY A 102 18.94 12.04 -7.73
CA GLY A 102 20.22 11.62 -7.19
C GLY A 102 20.13 10.40 -6.26
N GLY A 103 19.15 9.55 -6.47
CA GLY A 103 18.98 8.29 -5.72
C GLY A 103 18.37 8.43 -4.32
N LYS A 104 17.84 9.62 -3.98
CA LYS A 104 17.24 9.89 -2.66
C LYS A 104 15.88 9.21 -2.45
N GLY A 105 15.23 8.77 -3.55
CA GLY A 105 13.91 8.17 -3.49
C GLY A 105 12.90 9.07 -2.77
N PHE A 106 12.02 8.48 -1.99
CA PHE A 106 11.06 9.25 -1.19
C PHE A 106 11.61 9.84 0.11
N GLY A 107 12.90 9.65 0.42
CA GLY A 107 13.49 10.17 1.66
C GLY A 107 13.14 11.62 1.98
N PRO A 108 13.35 12.59 1.05
CA PRO A 108 13.04 14.00 1.33
C PRO A 108 11.55 14.30 1.56
N ILE A 109 10.64 13.49 1.00
CA ILE A 109 9.19 13.63 1.23
C ILE A 109 8.80 13.01 2.58
N ALA A 110 9.36 11.84 2.89
CA ALA A 110 9.15 11.19 4.19
C ALA A 110 9.65 12.08 5.34
N ASP A 111 10.88 12.62 5.23
CA ASP A 111 11.44 13.56 6.20
C ASP A 111 10.56 14.79 6.39
N TYR A 112 10.01 15.30 5.28
CA TYR A 112 9.08 16.44 5.35
C TYR A 112 7.79 16.06 6.10
N CYS A 113 7.17 14.92 5.81
CA CYS A 113 6.00 14.45 6.54
C CYS A 113 6.30 14.26 8.02
N HIS A 114 7.43 13.63 8.35
CA HIS A 114 7.88 13.43 9.73
C HIS A 114 8.09 14.76 10.46
N SER A 115 8.65 15.79 9.80
CA SER A 115 8.83 17.11 10.39
C SER A 115 7.51 17.79 10.76
N LEU A 116 6.41 17.39 10.12
CA LEU A 116 5.04 17.84 10.41
C LEU A 116 4.31 16.94 11.43
N GLY A 117 4.95 15.90 11.95
CA GLY A 117 4.33 14.92 12.84
C GLY A 117 3.48 13.85 12.12
N LEU A 118 3.55 13.78 10.80
CA LEU A 118 2.85 12.81 9.99
C LEU A 118 3.72 11.57 9.72
N ARG A 119 3.07 10.46 9.42
CA ARG A 119 3.68 9.27 8.81
C ARG A 119 3.62 9.37 7.29
N PHE A 120 4.59 8.75 6.62
CA PHE A 120 4.58 8.67 5.16
C PHE A 120 4.39 7.23 4.69
N GLY A 121 3.50 7.03 3.74
CA GLY A 121 3.20 5.74 3.14
C GLY A 121 3.28 5.76 1.62
N ILE A 122 3.45 4.59 1.04
CA ILE A 122 3.44 4.37 -0.41
C ILE A 122 2.52 3.22 -0.79
N HIS A 123 2.01 3.29 -2.00
CA HIS A 123 1.40 2.16 -2.68
C HIS A 123 2.47 1.34 -3.39
N ILE A 124 2.33 0.03 -3.38
CA ILE A 124 3.08 -0.88 -4.23
C ILE A 124 2.13 -1.89 -4.88
N MET A 125 2.46 -2.33 -6.09
CA MET A 125 1.91 -3.58 -6.62
C MET A 125 2.68 -4.75 -6.02
N ARG A 126 2.04 -5.91 -5.80
CA ARG A 126 2.80 -7.13 -5.53
C ARG A 126 3.74 -7.46 -6.68
N GLY A 127 4.79 -8.21 -6.40
CA GLY A 127 5.65 -8.79 -7.43
C GLY A 127 6.87 -7.96 -7.81
N ILE A 128 7.31 -8.14 -9.05
CA ILE A 128 8.52 -7.58 -9.62
C ILE A 128 8.22 -6.91 -10.96
N PRO A 129 8.83 -5.74 -11.30
CA PRO A 129 8.60 -5.08 -12.58
C PRO A 129 8.88 -5.99 -13.77
N ARG A 130 7.94 -6.06 -14.71
CA ARG A 130 8.13 -6.80 -15.96
C ARG A 130 9.35 -6.27 -16.73
N GLN A 131 9.62 -4.97 -16.62
CA GLN A 131 10.82 -4.35 -17.20
C GLN A 131 12.11 -4.93 -16.60
N ALA A 132 12.16 -5.19 -15.28
CA ALA A 132 13.29 -5.82 -14.61
C ALA A 132 13.50 -7.26 -15.11
N VAL A 133 12.41 -8.03 -15.23
CA VAL A 133 12.44 -9.40 -15.74
C VAL A 133 12.87 -9.44 -17.21
N HIS A 134 12.41 -8.49 -18.04
CA HIS A 134 12.83 -8.38 -19.43
C HIS A 134 14.32 -8.09 -19.55
N ARG A 135 14.86 -7.19 -18.73
CA ARG A 135 16.28 -6.84 -18.67
C ARG A 135 17.14 -7.86 -17.94
N ASP A 136 16.49 -8.80 -17.24
CA ASP A 136 17.14 -9.80 -16.39
C ASP A 136 18.07 -9.18 -15.34
N THR A 137 17.55 -8.17 -14.62
CA THR A 137 18.33 -7.45 -13.61
C THR A 137 18.79 -8.38 -12.49
N PRO A 138 19.98 -8.19 -11.90
CA PRO A 138 20.40 -8.92 -10.73
C PRO A 138 19.52 -8.57 -9.52
N ILE A 139 19.38 -9.50 -8.57
CA ILE A 139 18.77 -9.24 -7.27
C ILE A 139 19.89 -8.89 -6.28
N LEU A 140 19.75 -7.73 -5.64
CA LEU A 140 20.79 -7.15 -4.78
C LEU A 140 21.30 -8.15 -3.72
N GLY A 141 22.61 -8.37 -3.69
CA GLY A 141 23.26 -9.20 -2.67
C GLY A 141 23.13 -10.70 -2.87
N THR A 142 22.73 -11.15 -4.07
CA THR A 142 22.58 -12.57 -4.41
C THR A 142 23.14 -12.87 -5.81
N ASP A 143 23.20 -14.17 -6.15
CA ASP A 143 23.50 -14.63 -7.50
C ASP A 143 22.22 -14.82 -8.35
N PHE A 144 21.04 -14.49 -7.80
CA PHE A 144 19.77 -14.59 -8.52
C PHE A 144 19.51 -13.39 -9.41
N THR A 145 18.65 -13.60 -10.41
CA THR A 145 18.15 -12.54 -11.29
C THR A 145 16.63 -12.38 -11.17
N ALA A 146 16.10 -11.32 -11.77
CA ALA A 146 14.67 -11.05 -11.82
C ALA A 146 13.88 -12.20 -12.46
N ARG A 147 14.46 -12.94 -13.41
CA ARG A 147 13.82 -14.11 -14.04
C ARG A 147 13.68 -15.29 -13.10
N ASP A 148 14.60 -15.47 -12.16
CA ASP A 148 14.52 -16.54 -11.18
C ASP A 148 13.35 -16.31 -10.21
N ALA A 149 13.07 -15.05 -9.88
CA ALA A 149 12.03 -14.65 -8.94
C ALA A 149 10.63 -14.60 -9.56
N ALA A 150 10.51 -14.22 -10.83
CA ALA A 150 9.23 -13.90 -11.46
C ALA A 150 8.37 -15.12 -11.81
N HIS A 151 7.06 -15.02 -11.56
CA HIS A 151 6.04 -15.93 -12.06
C HIS A 151 5.38 -15.35 -13.31
N HIS A 152 5.84 -15.75 -14.49
CA HIS A 152 5.48 -15.12 -15.77
C HIS A 152 3.98 -15.16 -16.12
N PHE A 153 3.21 -16.09 -15.56
CA PHE A 153 1.76 -16.19 -15.79
C PHE A 153 0.94 -15.43 -14.77
N SER A 154 1.57 -14.89 -13.72
CA SER A 154 0.92 -14.10 -12.69
C SER A 154 1.05 -12.62 -13.00
N VAL A 155 0.05 -12.07 -13.67
CA VAL A 155 0.00 -10.65 -14.08
C VAL A 155 -1.30 -10.04 -13.57
N CYS A 156 -1.25 -8.83 -13.05
CA CYS A 156 -2.45 -8.08 -12.70
C CYS A 156 -3.22 -7.70 -13.98
N ALA A 157 -4.54 -7.92 -13.99
CA ALA A 157 -5.35 -7.69 -15.19
C ALA A 157 -5.63 -6.21 -15.44
N TRP A 158 -5.66 -5.38 -14.40
CA TRP A 158 -5.94 -3.95 -14.51
C TRP A 158 -4.70 -3.07 -14.60
N ASN A 159 -3.55 -3.57 -14.15
CA ASN A 159 -2.23 -2.93 -14.33
C ASN A 159 -1.18 -3.99 -14.60
N THR A 160 -0.59 -3.96 -15.81
CA THR A 160 0.32 -5.00 -16.29
C THR A 160 1.79 -4.71 -16.03
N ASP A 161 2.12 -3.78 -15.13
CA ASP A 161 3.50 -3.37 -14.88
C ASP A 161 4.35 -4.47 -14.22
N MET A 162 3.69 -5.37 -13.46
CA MET A 162 4.36 -6.33 -12.61
C MET A 162 4.06 -7.78 -13.01
N TYR A 163 5.03 -8.66 -12.82
CA TYR A 163 4.79 -10.09 -12.63
C TYR A 163 4.66 -10.39 -11.14
N GLY A 164 3.80 -11.33 -10.78
CA GLY A 164 3.83 -11.93 -9.45
C GLY A 164 5.11 -12.74 -9.24
N MET A 165 5.31 -13.22 -8.03
CA MET A 165 6.52 -13.92 -7.62
C MET A 165 6.31 -15.43 -7.56
N ARG A 166 7.39 -16.17 -7.76
CA ARG A 166 7.46 -17.59 -7.42
C ARG A 166 7.63 -17.75 -5.91
N ASP A 167 7.24 -18.90 -5.39
CA ASP A 167 7.54 -19.25 -4.00
C ASP A 167 8.97 -19.85 -3.93
N ASN A 168 9.99 -18.97 -3.87
CA ASN A 168 11.38 -19.37 -3.82
C ASN A 168 12.30 -18.33 -3.16
N ALA A 169 13.57 -18.67 -2.98
CA ALA A 169 14.56 -17.82 -2.35
C ALA A 169 14.85 -16.52 -3.14
N ALA A 170 14.81 -16.56 -4.47
CA ALA A 170 15.02 -15.38 -5.32
C ALA A 170 13.93 -14.33 -5.07
N ALA A 171 12.67 -14.77 -5.03
CA ALA A 171 11.53 -13.90 -4.74
C ALA A 171 11.61 -13.28 -3.33
N GLN A 172 11.97 -14.09 -2.32
CA GLN A 172 12.18 -13.58 -0.97
C GLN A 172 13.29 -12.52 -0.94
N ALA A 173 14.42 -12.77 -1.59
CA ALA A 173 15.54 -11.84 -1.62
C ALA A 173 15.17 -10.51 -2.32
N TYR A 174 14.34 -10.57 -3.36
CA TYR A 174 13.83 -9.35 -3.99
C TYR A 174 12.96 -8.53 -3.04
N TYR A 175 11.99 -9.17 -2.35
CA TYR A 175 11.16 -8.49 -1.35
C TYR A 175 12.00 -7.94 -0.19
N ASP A 176 13.02 -8.66 0.28
CA ASP A 176 13.95 -8.17 1.31
C ASP A 176 14.65 -6.89 0.84
N SER A 177 15.07 -6.85 -0.43
CA SER A 177 15.78 -5.70 -1.00
C SER A 177 14.89 -4.46 -1.14
N ILE A 178 13.63 -4.60 -1.59
CA ILE A 178 12.70 -3.46 -1.73
C ILE A 178 12.20 -2.97 -0.39
N CYS A 179 11.89 -3.86 0.56
CA CYS A 179 11.46 -3.46 1.90
C CYS A 179 12.57 -2.71 2.64
N ARG A 180 13.84 -3.10 2.47
CA ARG A 180 15.00 -2.36 2.98
C ARG A 180 15.08 -0.97 2.35
N LEU A 181 14.96 -0.88 1.04
CA LEU A 181 14.97 0.40 0.31
C LEU A 181 13.87 1.35 0.82
N TYR A 182 12.65 0.84 1.02
CA TYR A 182 11.55 1.65 1.52
C TYR A 182 11.73 2.06 2.99
N ALA A 183 12.33 1.19 3.80
CA ALA A 183 12.72 1.53 5.16
C ALA A 183 13.79 2.64 5.20
N ASP A 184 14.78 2.58 4.31
CA ASP A 184 15.82 3.59 4.16
C ASP A 184 15.25 4.94 3.69
N TRP A 185 14.16 4.95 2.91
CA TRP A 185 13.43 6.16 2.55
C TRP A 185 12.55 6.72 3.69
N GLY A 186 12.40 5.99 4.78
CA GLY A 186 11.56 6.43 5.90
C GLY A 186 10.07 6.12 5.73
N VAL A 187 9.71 5.14 4.91
CA VAL A 187 8.32 4.71 4.72
C VAL A 187 7.79 4.04 6.00
N ASP A 188 6.59 4.45 6.44
CA ASP A 188 5.92 3.94 7.66
C ASP A 188 4.71 3.06 7.35
N PHE A 189 4.21 3.11 6.11
CA PHE A 189 2.98 2.44 5.68
C PHE A 189 3.10 1.98 4.23
N ILE A 190 2.71 0.74 3.95
CA ILE A 190 2.66 0.19 2.59
C ILE A 190 1.24 -0.31 2.32
N LYS A 191 0.60 0.26 1.28
CA LYS A 191 -0.58 -0.30 0.62
C LYS A 191 -0.09 -1.21 -0.50
N CYS A 192 -0.28 -2.53 -0.35
CA CYS A 192 0.10 -3.51 -1.38
C CYS A 192 -1.13 -3.95 -2.17
N ASP A 193 -1.10 -3.72 -3.48
CA ASP A 193 -2.21 -3.96 -4.38
C ASP A 193 -2.07 -5.26 -5.19
N ASP A 194 -3.15 -5.71 -5.85
CA ASP A 194 -3.29 -6.98 -6.56
C ASP A 194 -2.93 -8.20 -5.69
N ILE A 195 -3.21 -8.12 -4.41
CA ILE A 195 -2.86 -9.12 -3.40
C ILE A 195 -4.09 -9.43 -2.54
N CYS A 196 -4.07 -10.49 -1.74
CA CYS A 196 -5.23 -11.00 -1.03
C CYS A 196 -6.25 -11.62 -2.01
N VAL A 197 -7.54 -11.33 -1.92
CA VAL A 197 -8.53 -11.80 -2.90
C VAL A 197 -8.70 -10.75 -3.99
N THR A 198 -8.70 -11.16 -5.26
CA THR A 198 -9.03 -10.29 -6.39
C THR A 198 -10.18 -10.87 -7.22
N GLU A 199 -10.96 -10.01 -7.87
CA GLU A 199 -12.05 -10.44 -8.73
C GLU A 199 -11.57 -11.12 -10.02
N PHE A 200 -10.32 -10.88 -10.40
CA PHE A 200 -9.74 -11.30 -11.68
C PHE A 200 -9.14 -12.70 -11.66
N ARG A 201 -8.91 -13.29 -10.46
CA ARG A 201 -8.19 -14.57 -10.30
C ARG A 201 -8.88 -15.59 -9.38
N LYS A 202 -10.22 -15.57 -9.35
CA LYS A 202 -11.01 -16.44 -8.46
C LYS A 202 -10.90 -17.94 -8.75
N TRP A 203 -10.44 -18.31 -9.92
CA TRP A 203 -10.47 -19.68 -10.46
C TRP A 203 -9.17 -20.45 -10.24
N ASP A 204 -8.02 -19.78 -10.23
CA ASP A 204 -6.71 -20.42 -10.04
C ASP A 204 -6.13 -20.22 -8.63
N ASP A 205 -6.43 -19.13 -7.98
CA ASP A 205 -6.04 -18.85 -6.60
C ASP A 205 -7.08 -17.93 -5.93
N PRO A 206 -8.08 -18.49 -5.24
CA PRO A 206 -9.11 -17.68 -4.57
C PRO A 206 -8.56 -16.84 -3.41
N TYR A 207 -7.34 -17.14 -2.92
CA TYR A 207 -6.59 -16.29 -2.00
C TYR A 207 -5.28 -15.89 -2.65
N ASN A 208 -5.36 -14.94 -3.57
CA ASN A 208 -4.29 -14.56 -4.45
C ASN A 208 -3.00 -14.16 -3.71
N ALA A 209 -1.89 -14.75 -4.14
CA ALA A 209 -0.55 -14.41 -3.67
C ALA A 209 -0.32 -14.62 -2.16
N ARG A 210 -0.88 -15.67 -1.56
CA ARG A 210 -0.65 -16.01 -0.14
C ARG A 210 0.84 -16.02 0.23
N HIS A 211 1.67 -16.68 -0.58
CA HIS A 211 3.12 -16.75 -0.36
C HIS A 211 3.79 -15.37 -0.46
N GLU A 212 3.31 -14.49 -1.33
CA GLU A 212 3.83 -13.12 -1.44
C GLU A 212 3.49 -12.27 -0.21
N ILE A 213 2.30 -12.45 0.39
CA ILE A 213 1.95 -11.83 1.68
C ILE A 213 2.93 -12.28 2.77
N GLU A 214 3.24 -13.59 2.82
CA GLU A 214 4.18 -14.15 3.80
C GLU A 214 5.60 -13.62 3.59
N MET A 215 6.05 -13.49 2.33
CA MET A 215 7.35 -12.92 1.98
C MET A 215 7.44 -11.44 2.36
N LEU A 216 6.44 -10.63 2.02
CA LEU A 216 6.38 -9.22 2.39
C LEU A 216 6.41 -9.04 3.92
N HIS A 217 5.60 -9.82 4.63
CA HIS A 217 5.60 -9.79 6.10
C HIS A 217 6.99 -10.08 6.67
N ARG A 218 7.66 -11.15 6.20
CA ARG A 218 9.00 -11.52 6.64
C ARG A 218 10.03 -10.43 6.34
N SER A 219 9.96 -9.85 5.14
CA SER A 219 10.85 -8.76 4.73
C SER A 219 10.66 -7.51 5.59
N LEU A 220 9.40 -7.14 5.89
CA LEU A 220 9.09 -5.98 6.74
C LEU A 220 9.52 -6.19 8.20
N GLN A 221 9.46 -7.41 8.72
CA GLN A 221 10.00 -7.72 10.05
C GLN A 221 11.51 -7.53 10.15
N ASN A 222 12.23 -7.64 9.03
CA ASN A 222 13.70 -7.60 8.96
C ASN A 222 14.26 -6.33 8.29
N CYS A 223 13.42 -5.41 7.84
CA CYS A 223 13.87 -4.21 7.12
C CYS A 223 14.52 -3.14 8.02
N GLY A 224 14.40 -3.25 9.34
CA GLY A 224 15.00 -2.31 10.31
C GLY A 224 14.10 -1.13 10.66
N ARG A 225 12.83 -1.09 10.18
CA ARG A 225 11.85 -0.05 10.47
C ARG A 225 10.48 -0.66 10.77
N GLU A 226 9.70 0.00 11.63
CA GLU A 226 8.29 -0.36 11.87
C GLU A 226 7.44 0.15 10.69
N VAL A 227 6.93 -0.77 9.85
CA VAL A 227 6.11 -0.45 8.69
C VAL A 227 4.78 -1.20 8.78
N VAL A 228 3.68 -0.47 8.66
CA VAL A 228 2.33 -1.06 8.59
C VAL A 228 2.09 -1.61 7.19
N LEU A 229 1.67 -2.87 7.10
CA LEU A 229 1.26 -3.51 5.85
C LEU A 229 -0.27 -3.51 5.74
N SER A 230 -0.79 -2.85 4.71
CA SER A 230 -2.18 -2.86 4.28
C SER A 230 -2.32 -3.62 2.97
N LEU A 231 -3.21 -4.61 2.92
CA LEU A 231 -3.47 -5.43 1.73
C LEU A 231 -4.66 -4.88 0.93
N SER A 232 -4.50 -4.74 -0.40
CA SER A 232 -5.46 -4.19 -1.35
C SER A 232 -5.19 -4.76 -2.77
N PRO A 233 -6.17 -4.85 -3.70
CA PRO A 233 -7.59 -4.67 -3.46
C PRO A 233 -8.21 -5.89 -2.76
N GLY A 234 -9.45 -5.67 -2.22
CA GLY A 234 -10.28 -6.73 -1.65
C GLY A 234 -11.33 -7.19 -2.65
N PRO A 235 -12.41 -7.79 -2.17
CA PRO A 235 -12.69 -8.02 -0.74
C PRO A 235 -11.94 -9.21 -0.16
N ALA A 236 -11.36 -9.04 1.03
CA ALA A 236 -10.82 -10.16 1.77
C ALA A 236 -11.94 -11.10 2.24
N ASP A 237 -11.67 -12.41 2.19
CA ASP A 237 -12.58 -13.41 2.73
C ASP A 237 -12.29 -13.63 4.22
N ILE A 238 -13.34 -13.56 5.06
CA ILE A 238 -13.23 -13.77 6.51
C ILE A 238 -12.71 -15.17 6.85
N ALA A 239 -12.88 -16.15 5.98
CA ALA A 239 -12.31 -17.49 6.14
C ALA A 239 -10.76 -17.47 6.19
N ASN A 240 -10.14 -16.44 5.61
CA ASN A 240 -8.68 -16.23 5.62
C ASN A 240 -8.19 -15.41 6.82
N LEU A 241 -9.07 -15.00 7.74
CA LEU A 241 -8.75 -14.18 8.90
C LEU A 241 -7.51 -14.65 9.70
N PRO A 242 -7.32 -15.96 9.99
CA PRO A 242 -6.13 -16.41 10.72
C PRO A 242 -4.82 -16.08 10.01
N HIS A 243 -4.79 -16.13 8.68
CA HIS A 243 -3.62 -15.78 7.88
C HIS A 243 -3.42 -14.26 7.82
N LEU A 244 -4.49 -13.50 7.59
CA LEU A 244 -4.47 -12.03 7.55
C LEU A 244 -3.93 -11.45 8.85
N ARG A 245 -4.46 -11.88 10.00
CA ARG A 245 -4.02 -11.46 11.35
C ARG A 245 -2.54 -11.71 11.62
N ARG A 246 -1.99 -12.76 11.04
CA ARG A 246 -0.59 -13.14 11.24
C ARG A 246 0.36 -12.29 10.42
N HIS A 247 -0.06 -11.83 9.24
CA HIS A 247 0.87 -11.31 8.24
C HIS A 247 0.63 -9.85 7.85
N ALA A 248 -0.51 -9.26 8.19
CA ALA A 248 -0.80 -7.85 7.89
C ALA A 248 -1.46 -7.15 9.08
N GLN A 249 -1.45 -5.83 9.10
CA GLN A 249 -2.10 -5.02 10.11
C GLN A 249 -3.46 -4.50 9.64
N MET A 250 -3.65 -4.42 8.32
CA MET A 250 -4.84 -3.88 7.68
C MET A 250 -5.13 -4.63 6.38
N TRP A 251 -6.38 -4.76 6.00
CA TRP A 251 -6.79 -5.37 4.72
C TRP A 251 -8.18 -4.92 4.33
N ARG A 252 -8.36 -4.66 3.04
CA ARG A 252 -9.67 -4.27 2.50
C ARG A 252 -10.67 -5.41 2.59
N MET A 253 -11.85 -5.11 3.10
CA MET A 253 -12.99 -6.03 3.14
C MET A 253 -14.01 -5.75 2.02
N THR A 254 -13.66 -4.87 1.09
CA THR A 254 -14.49 -4.43 -0.03
C THR A 254 -13.68 -4.29 -1.31
N GLY A 255 -14.34 -4.27 -2.47
CA GLY A 255 -13.79 -3.69 -3.70
C GLY A 255 -13.70 -2.17 -3.59
N ASP A 256 -13.40 -1.48 -4.71
CA ASP A 256 -13.28 -0.02 -4.69
C ASP A 256 -14.57 0.65 -4.24
N PHE A 257 -14.43 1.51 -3.23
CA PHE A 257 -15.53 2.27 -2.65
C PHE A 257 -15.58 3.68 -3.26
N TRP A 258 -16.63 3.96 -3.99
CA TRP A 258 -16.90 5.26 -4.58
C TRP A 258 -18.21 5.84 -4.04
N ASP A 259 -18.39 7.15 -4.18
CA ASP A 259 -19.49 7.96 -3.68
C ASP A 259 -20.84 7.66 -4.34
N ARG A 260 -21.29 6.42 -4.15
CA ARG A 260 -22.57 5.87 -4.64
C ARG A 260 -23.32 5.23 -3.47
N TRP A 261 -24.63 5.42 -3.43
CA TRP A 261 -25.47 4.88 -2.37
C TRP A 261 -25.41 3.35 -2.25
N ASP A 262 -25.42 2.65 -3.37
CA ASP A 262 -25.34 1.18 -3.37
C ASP A 262 -24.02 0.67 -2.72
N LYS A 263 -22.91 1.38 -2.92
CA LYS A 263 -21.63 1.07 -2.30
C LYS A 263 -21.65 1.35 -0.80
N LEU A 264 -22.20 2.48 -0.41
CA LEU A 264 -22.34 2.82 1.01
C LEU A 264 -23.24 1.82 1.74
N HIS A 265 -24.37 1.43 1.14
CA HIS A 265 -25.29 0.45 1.73
C HIS A 265 -24.62 -0.92 1.89
N ASP A 266 -23.88 -1.42 0.86
CA ASP A 266 -23.14 -2.68 0.94
C ASP A 266 -22.09 -2.68 2.06
N MET A 267 -21.52 -1.53 2.36
CA MET A 267 -20.51 -1.40 3.42
C MET A 267 -21.05 -1.77 4.82
N PHE A 268 -22.33 -1.52 5.10
CA PHE A 268 -22.93 -1.91 6.37
C PHE A 268 -22.99 -3.43 6.54
N ASP A 269 -23.29 -4.17 5.49
CA ASP A 269 -23.32 -5.64 5.51
C ASP A 269 -21.90 -6.21 5.64
N ARG A 270 -20.93 -5.58 5.00
CA ARG A 270 -19.50 -5.94 5.16
C ARG A 270 -19.02 -5.70 6.57
N CYS A 271 -19.29 -4.52 7.16
CA CYS A 271 -18.97 -4.23 8.55
C CYS A 271 -19.59 -5.25 9.51
N LYS A 272 -20.84 -5.67 9.25
CA LYS A 272 -21.50 -6.71 10.05
C LYS A 272 -20.78 -8.06 9.94
N THR A 273 -20.33 -8.44 8.75
CA THR A 273 -19.56 -9.70 8.54
C THR A 273 -18.26 -9.71 9.33
N TRP A 274 -17.60 -8.55 9.45
CA TRP A 274 -16.33 -8.40 10.16
C TRP A 274 -16.49 -7.93 11.61
N GLU A 275 -17.71 -7.88 12.15
CA GLU A 275 -17.98 -7.46 13.53
C GLU A 275 -17.21 -8.33 14.54
N GLY A 276 -16.58 -7.68 15.53
CA GLY A 276 -15.76 -8.35 16.55
C GLY A 276 -14.34 -8.74 16.09
N VAL A 277 -13.98 -8.49 14.83
CA VAL A 277 -12.63 -8.71 14.30
C VAL A 277 -11.68 -7.54 14.60
N PRO A 278 -12.09 -6.26 14.48
CA PRO A 278 -11.19 -5.14 14.70
C PRO A 278 -10.51 -5.14 16.07
N GLY A 279 -9.25 -4.77 16.08
CA GLY A 279 -8.45 -4.66 17.30
C GLY A 279 -6.99 -4.32 16.96
N PRO A 280 -6.12 -4.13 17.96
CA PRO A 280 -4.72 -3.74 17.72
C PRO A 280 -4.03 -4.65 16.72
N SER A 281 -3.42 -4.04 15.69
CA SER A 281 -2.79 -4.71 14.53
C SER A 281 -3.73 -5.60 13.70
N CYS A 282 -5.05 -5.34 13.75
CA CYS A 282 -6.04 -6.18 13.07
C CYS A 282 -7.22 -5.30 12.61
N TRP A 283 -7.07 -4.64 11.45
CA TRP A 283 -8.01 -3.63 11.00
C TRP A 283 -8.61 -3.99 9.62
N PRO A 284 -9.83 -4.56 9.57
CA PRO A 284 -10.62 -4.61 8.35
C PRO A 284 -10.88 -3.19 7.85
N ASP A 285 -10.62 -2.97 6.54
CA ASP A 285 -10.62 -1.66 5.92
C ASP A 285 -11.81 -1.50 4.98
N CYS A 286 -12.57 -0.42 5.16
CA CYS A 286 -13.70 -0.04 4.32
C CYS A 286 -13.28 0.65 3.02
N ASP A 287 -11.98 0.72 2.71
CA ASP A 287 -11.40 1.48 1.62
C ASP A 287 -11.38 3.01 1.86
N MET A 288 -10.97 3.74 0.84
CA MET A 288 -10.92 5.20 0.88
C MET A 288 -12.33 5.79 0.98
N LEU A 289 -12.51 6.77 1.87
CA LEU A 289 -13.76 7.50 1.99
C LEU A 289 -13.83 8.56 0.91
N PRO A 290 -14.70 8.45 -0.12
CA PRO A 290 -14.77 9.36 -1.24
C PRO A 290 -15.52 10.64 -0.87
N VAL A 291 -14.97 11.42 0.07
CA VAL A 291 -15.54 12.67 0.58
C VAL A 291 -14.72 13.87 0.14
N GLY A 292 -15.35 15.02 -0.02
CA GLY A 292 -14.69 16.24 -0.44
C GLY A 292 -14.45 16.32 -1.96
N ARG A 293 -13.28 16.80 -2.37
CA ARG A 293 -12.94 16.97 -3.78
C ARG A 293 -12.32 15.70 -4.35
N LEU A 294 -12.88 15.22 -5.45
CA LEU A 294 -12.48 13.99 -6.14
C LEU A 294 -12.04 14.29 -7.58
N CYS A 295 -11.22 13.44 -8.14
CA CYS A 295 -10.81 13.46 -9.56
C CYS A 295 -10.29 14.85 -10.00
N LYS A 296 -9.45 15.49 -9.17
CA LYS A 296 -9.02 16.87 -9.39
C LYS A 296 -8.36 17.07 -10.76
N ASP A 297 -7.41 16.23 -11.11
CA ASP A 297 -6.60 16.38 -12.32
C ASP A 297 -6.89 15.27 -13.36
N ALA A 298 -7.88 14.41 -13.09
CA ALA A 298 -8.17 13.28 -13.93
C ALA A 298 -9.66 12.94 -13.96
N PRO A 299 -10.24 12.76 -15.14
CA PRO A 299 -11.60 12.25 -15.24
C PRO A 299 -11.62 10.76 -14.80
N TYR A 300 -12.58 10.41 -13.97
CA TYR A 300 -12.93 9.04 -13.67
C TYR A 300 -14.39 8.81 -13.97
N HIS A 301 -14.70 7.81 -14.80
CA HIS A 301 -16.05 7.61 -15.36
C HIS A 301 -16.66 8.89 -15.96
N GLY A 302 -15.84 9.70 -16.64
CA GLY A 302 -16.27 10.94 -17.28
C GLY A 302 -16.43 12.15 -16.36
N ALA A 303 -16.26 11.99 -15.05
CA ALA A 303 -16.34 13.08 -14.09
C ALA A 303 -14.95 13.59 -13.71
N GLN A 304 -14.73 14.91 -13.78
CA GLN A 304 -13.45 15.56 -13.45
C GLN A 304 -13.68 16.73 -12.49
N ASN A 305 -12.75 16.85 -11.53
CA ASN A 305 -12.69 17.99 -10.60
C ASN A 305 -14.04 18.31 -9.94
N ARG A 306 -14.64 17.33 -9.34
CA ARG A 306 -15.96 17.42 -8.71
C ARG A 306 -15.90 17.28 -7.20
N MET A 307 -16.94 17.69 -6.53
CA MET A 307 -17.19 17.33 -5.14
C MET A 307 -17.82 15.94 -5.08
N SER A 308 -17.67 15.27 -3.94
CA SER A 308 -18.37 14.04 -3.66
C SER A 308 -19.88 14.17 -3.90
N ASN A 309 -20.50 13.10 -4.40
CA ASN A 309 -21.96 13.02 -4.55
C ASN A 309 -22.69 12.80 -3.21
N PHE A 310 -21.97 12.39 -2.16
CA PHE A 310 -22.56 12.22 -0.85
C PHE A 310 -22.99 13.56 -0.26
N THR A 311 -24.21 13.59 0.25
CA THR A 311 -24.71 14.74 1.03
C THR A 311 -24.00 14.84 2.38
N PRO A 312 -23.98 16.00 3.02
CA PRO A 312 -23.41 16.13 4.37
C PRO A 312 -24.05 15.19 5.40
N ASP A 313 -25.33 14.83 5.24
CA ASP A 313 -26.01 13.91 6.15
C ASP A 313 -25.64 12.45 5.89
N GLU A 314 -25.43 12.05 4.63
CA GLU A 314 -24.89 10.74 4.27
C GLU A 314 -23.47 10.59 4.80
N VAL A 315 -22.59 11.59 4.62
CA VAL A 315 -21.23 11.58 5.17
C VAL A 315 -21.24 11.44 6.71
N ARG A 316 -22.12 12.17 7.41
CA ARG A 316 -22.21 12.05 8.87
C ARG A 316 -22.71 10.67 9.30
N THR A 317 -23.69 10.11 8.59
CA THR A 317 -24.26 8.80 8.89
C THR A 317 -23.23 7.71 8.63
N GLU A 318 -22.54 7.78 7.48
CA GLU A 318 -21.46 6.87 7.12
C GLU A 318 -20.37 6.85 8.18
N LEU A 319 -19.77 8.00 8.45
CA LEU A 319 -18.67 8.09 9.41
C LEU A 319 -19.08 7.61 10.80
N ARG A 320 -20.24 8.04 11.30
CA ARG A 320 -20.71 7.62 12.63
C ARG A 320 -20.97 6.12 12.71
N GLU A 321 -21.63 5.55 11.72
CA GLU A 321 -22.02 4.13 11.76
C GLU A 321 -20.81 3.23 11.50
N LEU A 322 -19.95 3.55 10.54
CA LEU A 322 -18.71 2.81 10.29
C LEU A 322 -17.77 2.85 11.51
N LEU A 323 -17.53 4.03 12.08
CA LEU A 323 -16.71 4.18 13.27
C LEU A 323 -17.31 3.38 14.45
N ARG A 324 -18.63 3.46 14.68
CA ARG A 324 -19.31 2.72 15.75
C ARG A 324 -19.17 1.21 15.59
N ARG A 325 -19.33 0.68 14.37
CA ARG A 325 -19.26 -0.77 14.09
C ARG A 325 -17.83 -1.30 14.15
N LEU A 326 -16.89 -0.52 13.72
CA LEU A 326 -15.47 -0.85 13.80
C LEU A 326 -14.88 -0.59 15.19
N ARG A 327 -15.67 -0.03 16.15
CA ARG A 327 -15.24 0.35 17.50
C ARG A 327 -14.04 1.32 17.51
N ILE A 328 -14.03 2.25 16.56
CA ILE A 328 -13.04 3.32 16.43
C ILE A 328 -13.47 4.56 17.21
#